data_2c986123a48cba5295b11d4e53121f3f
#
_entry.id   2c986123a48cba5295b11d4e53121f3f
#
_cell.length_a   1.000
_cell.length_b   1.000
_cell.length_c   1.000
_cell.angle_alpha   90.00
_cell.angle_beta   90.00
_cell.angle_gamma   90.00
#
_symmetry.space_group_name_H-M   'P 1'
#
loop_
_entity.id
_entity.type
_entity.pdbx_description
1 polymer ?
#
loop_
_entity_poly.entity_id
_entity_poly.type
_entity_poly.pdbx_seq_one_letter_code
_entity_poly.pdbx_strand_id
1 'polypeptide(L)'
;MKAADRIRGLVEADPVVLVEIAGAIANEGRMPPDAITRVAQEHSVRLADADRKRLRDAMELAIMGRDVDLALEWMHQAGILRVLVPELEATVDLVQEAGRQHKDVWDHTKQVVKQTVRRPLVRWAALLHDIGKVPTRTFTPEGVHFHGHAEVGARMFDKVYPRFTFARDERQTIRFLVKHHLRTNQYSEQWTDSAVRRFHREMGPHMIDLLDLSRADITSKRPGRRKLLLEQISALADRVEHLVAEDAKQPPLPGGVGNAIMDAFELAPSRLIGDLKRALESAIDNGTLEARREDAYYVAYIARNDLVPNVAPDKREQLIAAGGNIGEAAEHDDLEGPHKGVDPDDPSPGVLACGHDPDNDPCVHRDADPDDPDLHS
;
A
#
# COMPACT_ATOMS: atom_id res chain seq x y z
N MET A 1 -47.78 -14.03 -0.74
CA MET A 1 -46.66 -13.78 -1.65
C MET A 1 -45.37 -14.26 -1.00
N LYS A 2 -44.63 -15.20 -1.63
CA LYS A 2 -43.39 -15.73 -1.08
C LYS A 2 -42.33 -14.64 -1.04
N ALA A 3 -41.39 -14.68 -0.10
CA ALA A 3 -40.32 -13.68 0.04
C ALA A 3 -39.56 -13.45 -1.27
N ALA A 4 -39.27 -14.52 -2.02
CA ALA A 4 -38.59 -14.46 -3.31
C ALA A 4 -39.39 -13.65 -4.37
N ASP A 5 -40.73 -13.79 -4.42
CA ASP A 5 -41.56 -13.05 -5.38
C ASP A 5 -41.53 -11.53 -5.08
N ARG A 6 -41.52 -11.19 -3.78
CA ARG A 6 -41.40 -9.78 -3.36
C ARG A 6 -40.03 -9.21 -3.74
N ILE A 7 -38.94 -9.95 -3.50
CA ILE A 7 -37.59 -9.52 -3.89
C ILE A 7 -37.50 -9.38 -5.41
N ARG A 8 -38.05 -10.33 -6.19
CA ARG A 8 -38.08 -10.25 -7.65
C ARG A 8 -38.74 -8.93 -8.10
N GLY A 9 -39.92 -8.58 -7.59
CA GLY A 9 -40.56 -7.32 -7.94
C GLY A 9 -39.74 -6.08 -7.59
N LEU A 10 -39.02 -6.09 -6.45
CA LEU A 10 -38.12 -4.99 -6.08
C LEU A 10 -36.93 -4.89 -7.04
N VAL A 11 -36.29 -6.02 -7.37
CA VAL A 11 -35.14 -6.07 -8.29
C VAL A 11 -35.52 -5.73 -9.73
N GLU A 12 -36.74 -6.09 -10.14
CA GLU A 12 -37.28 -5.68 -11.45
C GLU A 12 -37.52 -4.17 -11.53
N ALA A 13 -37.90 -3.54 -10.43
CA ALA A 13 -38.04 -2.09 -10.35
C ALA A 13 -36.66 -1.40 -10.26
N ASP A 14 -35.75 -1.96 -9.46
CA ASP A 14 -34.42 -1.37 -9.22
C ASP A 14 -33.38 -2.47 -8.92
N PRO A 15 -32.44 -2.75 -9.85
CA PRO A 15 -31.44 -3.79 -9.67
C PRO A 15 -30.43 -3.52 -8.54
N VAL A 16 -30.25 -2.26 -8.07
CA VAL A 16 -29.34 -1.91 -6.97
C VAL A 16 -29.74 -2.62 -5.68
N VAL A 17 -31.00 -2.99 -5.51
CA VAL A 17 -31.50 -3.82 -4.38
C VAL A 17 -30.65 -5.10 -4.19
N LEU A 18 -30.08 -5.67 -5.25
CA LEU A 18 -29.17 -6.82 -5.14
C LEU A 18 -27.93 -6.48 -4.31
N VAL A 19 -27.35 -5.30 -4.51
CA VAL A 19 -26.18 -4.87 -3.72
C VAL A 19 -26.59 -4.45 -2.31
N GLU A 20 -27.79 -3.89 -2.14
CA GLU A 20 -28.35 -3.57 -0.81
C GLU A 20 -28.57 -4.83 0.03
N ILE A 21 -28.94 -5.96 -0.60
CA ILE A 21 -29.02 -7.27 0.08
C ILE A 21 -27.64 -7.70 0.57
N ALA A 22 -26.57 -7.50 -0.21
CA ALA A 22 -25.20 -7.76 0.26
C ALA A 22 -24.85 -6.91 1.48
N GLY A 23 -25.25 -5.63 1.50
CA GLY A 23 -25.13 -4.77 2.67
C GLY A 23 -25.87 -5.32 3.91
N ALA A 24 -27.08 -5.84 3.73
CA ALA A 24 -27.82 -6.49 4.80
C ALA A 24 -27.10 -7.75 5.33
N ILE A 25 -26.59 -8.60 4.43
CA ILE A 25 -25.78 -9.78 4.80
C ILE A 25 -24.56 -9.37 5.63
N ALA A 26 -23.83 -8.34 5.18
CA ALA A 26 -22.64 -7.84 5.87
C ALA A 26 -22.92 -7.33 7.28
N ASN A 27 -24.11 -6.82 7.54
CA ASN A 27 -24.49 -6.29 8.85
C ASN A 27 -25.14 -7.33 9.75
N GLU A 28 -25.97 -8.24 9.19
CA GLU A 28 -26.73 -9.24 9.93
C GLU A 28 -25.92 -10.54 10.15
N GLY A 29 -24.89 -10.80 9.36
CA GLY A 29 -24.07 -12.01 9.43
C GLY A 29 -24.83 -13.27 8.99
N ARG A 30 -25.80 -13.15 8.08
CA ARG A 30 -26.67 -14.24 7.67
C ARG A 30 -26.90 -14.26 6.16
N MET A 31 -26.62 -15.40 5.53
CA MET A 31 -26.92 -15.63 4.12
C MET A 31 -28.43 -15.67 3.86
N PRO A 32 -28.90 -15.12 2.72
CA PRO A 32 -30.31 -15.22 2.36
C PRO A 32 -30.66 -16.64 1.91
N PRO A 33 -31.96 -17.00 1.93
CA PRO A 33 -32.41 -18.26 1.37
C PRO A 33 -32.03 -18.41 -0.14
N ASP A 34 -31.73 -19.63 -0.59
CA ASP A 34 -31.33 -19.95 -1.98
C ASP A 34 -32.29 -19.39 -3.04
N ALA A 35 -33.59 -19.28 -2.71
CA ALA A 35 -34.56 -18.70 -3.62
C ALA A 35 -34.25 -17.22 -3.94
N ILE A 36 -33.67 -16.47 -3.01
CA ILE A 36 -33.24 -15.08 -3.22
C ILE A 36 -31.96 -15.05 -4.05
N THR A 37 -31.01 -15.95 -3.78
CA THR A 37 -29.78 -16.09 -4.58
C THR A 37 -30.10 -16.40 -6.04
N ARG A 38 -31.08 -17.30 -6.30
CA ARG A 38 -31.54 -17.57 -7.67
C ARG A 38 -32.15 -16.34 -8.36
N VAL A 39 -32.97 -15.56 -7.67
CA VAL A 39 -33.47 -14.27 -8.19
C VAL A 39 -32.32 -13.33 -8.52
N ALA A 40 -31.30 -13.26 -7.65
CA ALA A 40 -30.14 -12.43 -7.92
C ALA A 40 -29.36 -12.89 -9.17
N GLN A 41 -29.15 -14.20 -9.34
CA GLN A 41 -28.49 -14.79 -10.53
C GLN A 41 -29.24 -14.47 -11.81
N GLU A 42 -30.57 -14.52 -11.79
CA GLU A 42 -31.43 -14.22 -12.95
C GLU A 42 -31.37 -12.73 -13.35
N HIS A 43 -31.15 -11.83 -12.39
CA HIS A 43 -31.26 -10.39 -12.62
C HIS A 43 -29.95 -9.61 -12.50
N SER A 44 -28.83 -10.24 -12.07
CA SER A 44 -27.55 -9.55 -11.83
C SER A 44 -27.05 -8.74 -13.04
N VAL A 45 -27.27 -9.23 -14.27
CA VAL A 45 -26.87 -8.56 -15.51
C VAL A 45 -27.41 -7.14 -15.62
N ARG A 46 -28.57 -6.85 -15.02
CA ARG A 46 -29.19 -5.52 -15.05
C ARG A 46 -28.41 -4.47 -14.27
N LEU A 47 -27.50 -4.88 -13.39
CA LEU A 47 -26.60 -3.97 -12.67
C LEU A 47 -25.66 -3.20 -13.60
N ALA A 48 -25.42 -3.69 -14.81
CA ALA A 48 -24.58 -2.99 -15.79
C ALA A 48 -25.11 -1.60 -16.17
N ASP A 49 -26.43 -1.44 -16.16
CA ASP A 49 -27.13 -0.19 -16.54
C ASP A 49 -27.64 0.59 -15.32
N ALA A 50 -27.32 0.15 -14.10
CA ALA A 50 -27.79 0.79 -12.88
C ALA A 50 -27.10 2.12 -12.59
N ASP A 51 -27.73 2.97 -11.78
CA ASP A 51 -27.16 4.24 -11.36
C ASP A 51 -25.84 4.04 -10.58
N ARG A 52 -24.75 4.59 -11.12
CA ARG A 52 -23.39 4.38 -10.63
C ARG A 52 -23.16 4.93 -9.23
N LYS A 53 -23.84 6.03 -8.88
CA LYS A 53 -23.75 6.61 -7.54
C LYS A 53 -24.41 5.69 -6.52
N ARG A 54 -25.60 5.22 -6.84
CA ARG A 54 -26.33 4.27 -5.98
C ARG A 54 -25.59 2.94 -5.84
N LEU A 55 -24.98 2.45 -6.93
CA LEU A 55 -24.10 1.27 -6.87
C LEU A 55 -22.93 1.51 -5.93
N ARG A 56 -22.28 2.68 -5.99
CA ARG A 56 -21.21 3.04 -5.09
C ARG A 56 -21.68 3.03 -3.64
N ASP A 57 -22.79 3.71 -3.36
CA ASP A 57 -23.33 3.83 -2.00
C ASP A 57 -23.70 2.44 -1.42
N ALA A 58 -24.35 1.58 -2.23
CA ALA A 58 -24.72 0.22 -1.82
C ALA A 58 -23.49 -0.69 -1.62
N MET A 59 -22.48 -0.60 -2.49
CA MET A 59 -21.21 -1.33 -2.33
C MET A 59 -20.50 -0.90 -1.06
N GLU A 60 -20.47 0.38 -0.74
CA GLU A 60 -19.88 0.85 0.51
C GLU A 60 -20.58 0.28 1.75
N LEU A 61 -21.91 0.23 1.75
CA LEU A 61 -22.64 -0.42 2.84
C LEU A 61 -22.23 -1.89 3.00
N ALA A 62 -22.03 -2.61 1.90
CA ALA A 62 -21.61 -3.99 1.93
C ALA A 62 -20.17 -4.16 2.44
N ILE A 63 -19.20 -3.40 1.88
CA ILE A 63 -17.80 -3.53 2.29
C ILE A 63 -17.51 -2.96 3.68
N MET A 64 -18.35 -2.07 4.21
CA MET A 64 -18.21 -1.49 5.55
C MET A 64 -18.85 -2.35 6.64
N GLY A 65 -19.61 -3.38 6.28
CA GLY A 65 -20.25 -4.28 7.23
C GLY A 65 -19.27 -5.14 8.04
N ARG A 66 -19.75 -5.73 9.13
CA ARG A 66 -18.98 -6.59 10.03
C ARG A 66 -18.60 -7.93 9.36
N ASP A 67 -19.59 -8.52 8.72
CA ASP A 67 -19.48 -9.85 8.10
C ASP A 67 -19.38 -9.71 6.57
N VAL A 68 -18.49 -8.80 6.13
CA VAL A 68 -18.26 -8.46 4.71
C VAL A 68 -17.81 -9.67 3.90
N ASP A 69 -17.10 -10.61 4.48
CA ASP A 69 -16.69 -11.87 3.87
C ASP A 69 -17.90 -12.70 3.38
N LEU A 70 -18.98 -12.76 4.17
CA LEU A 70 -20.23 -13.39 3.78
C LEU A 70 -20.93 -12.64 2.64
N ALA A 71 -20.92 -11.31 2.69
CA ALA A 71 -21.53 -10.48 1.65
C ALA A 71 -20.79 -10.64 0.31
N LEU A 72 -19.48 -10.61 0.33
CA LEU A 72 -18.63 -10.80 -0.88
C LEU A 72 -18.84 -12.22 -1.46
N GLU A 73 -18.86 -13.24 -0.59
CA GLU A 73 -19.14 -14.62 -1.02
C GLU A 73 -20.51 -14.73 -1.68
N TRP A 74 -21.54 -14.12 -1.08
CA TRP A 74 -22.87 -14.11 -1.69
C TRP A 74 -22.89 -13.35 -3.01
N MET A 75 -22.22 -12.21 -3.12
CA MET A 75 -22.12 -11.44 -4.37
C MET A 75 -21.47 -12.24 -5.49
N HIS A 76 -20.46 -13.06 -5.16
CA HIS A 76 -19.87 -14.01 -6.10
C HIS A 76 -20.91 -15.05 -6.54
N GLN A 77 -21.54 -15.76 -5.60
CA GLN A 77 -22.55 -16.79 -5.87
C GLN A 77 -23.75 -16.26 -6.67
N ALA A 78 -24.14 -15.02 -6.41
CA ALA A 78 -25.23 -14.32 -7.09
C ALA A 78 -24.86 -13.77 -8.48
N GLY A 79 -23.59 -13.87 -8.89
CA GLY A 79 -23.09 -13.33 -10.17
C GLY A 79 -22.97 -11.81 -10.20
N ILE A 80 -23.09 -11.13 -9.07
CA ILE A 80 -23.02 -9.67 -8.96
C ILE A 80 -21.59 -9.18 -9.26
N LEU A 81 -20.56 -9.84 -8.71
CA LEU A 81 -19.16 -9.46 -8.91
C LEU A 81 -18.77 -9.59 -10.39
N ARG A 82 -19.27 -10.60 -11.09
CA ARG A 82 -19.02 -10.80 -12.53
C ARG A 82 -19.46 -9.59 -13.36
N VAL A 83 -20.49 -8.89 -12.93
CA VAL A 83 -21.02 -7.71 -13.63
C VAL A 83 -20.31 -6.44 -13.16
N LEU A 84 -20.19 -6.23 -11.84
CA LEU A 84 -19.70 -4.98 -11.29
C LEU A 84 -18.17 -4.90 -11.26
N VAL A 85 -17.48 -5.99 -10.91
CA VAL A 85 -16.03 -6.03 -10.75
C VAL A 85 -15.49 -7.37 -11.30
N PRO A 86 -15.59 -7.61 -12.63
CA PRO A 86 -15.10 -8.85 -13.23
C PRO A 86 -13.60 -9.08 -13.00
N GLU A 87 -12.82 -8.03 -12.76
CA GLU A 87 -11.41 -8.11 -12.39
C GLU A 87 -11.22 -8.82 -11.04
N LEU A 88 -12.12 -8.59 -10.09
CA LEU A 88 -12.14 -9.26 -8.79
C LEU A 88 -12.70 -10.68 -8.93
N GLU A 89 -13.78 -10.86 -9.69
CA GLU A 89 -14.35 -12.19 -9.96
C GLU A 89 -13.30 -13.14 -10.56
N ALA A 90 -12.39 -12.63 -11.38
CA ALA A 90 -11.32 -13.42 -11.98
C ALA A 90 -10.27 -13.93 -10.96
N THR A 91 -10.29 -13.44 -9.72
CA THR A 91 -9.43 -13.95 -8.64
C THR A 91 -10.01 -15.18 -7.95
N VAL A 92 -11.30 -15.47 -8.16
CA VAL A 92 -11.93 -16.70 -7.68
C VAL A 92 -11.30 -17.89 -8.40
N ASP A 93 -11.01 -18.96 -7.66
CA ASP A 93 -10.30 -20.15 -8.18
C ASP A 93 -8.87 -19.88 -8.71
N LEU A 94 -8.33 -18.67 -8.46
CA LEU A 94 -6.93 -18.40 -8.72
C LEU A 94 -6.07 -19.09 -7.67
N VAL A 95 -5.85 -20.40 -7.88
CA VAL A 95 -5.03 -21.21 -6.98
C VAL A 95 -3.58 -20.79 -7.10
N GLN A 96 -2.97 -20.45 -5.98
CA GLN A 96 -1.52 -20.33 -5.87
C GLN A 96 -0.95 -21.75 -5.76
N GLU A 97 -0.74 -22.40 -6.89
CA GLU A 97 -0.12 -23.73 -6.94
C GLU A 97 1.38 -23.63 -6.62
N ALA A 98 1.71 -23.84 -5.37
CA ALA A 98 3.02 -24.31 -4.96
C ALA A 98 2.80 -25.34 -3.84
N GLY A 99 2.67 -26.55 -4.20
CA GLY A 99 2.85 -27.84 -3.52
C GLY A 99 2.48 -28.07 -2.06
N ARG A 100 2.15 -27.07 -1.22
CA ARG A 100 1.92 -27.27 0.22
C ARG A 100 1.03 -26.26 0.91
N GLN A 101 -0.12 -26.03 0.58
CA GLN A 101 -1.18 -25.18 1.14
C GLN A 101 -1.63 -24.12 0.15
N HIS A 102 -2.73 -24.42 -0.48
CA HIS A 102 -3.44 -23.54 -1.39
C HIS A 102 -4.02 -22.38 -0.60
N LYS A 103 -3.50 -21.15 -0.76
CA LYS A 103 -4.25 -19.94 -0.45
C LYS A 103 -4.91 -19.48 -1.73
N ASP A 104 -6.22 -19.51 -1.75
CA ASP A 104 -7.03 -18.89 -2.76
C ASP A 104 -6.92 -17.37 -2.61
N VAL A 105 -6.61 -16.67 -3.69
CA VAL A 105 -6.53 -15.19 -3.70
C VAL A 105 -7.87 -14.58 -3.30
N TRP A 106 -8.97 -15.23 -3.67
CA TRP A 106 -10.32 -14.80 -3.27
C TRP A 106 -10.56 -14.89 -1.76
N ASP A 107 -10.21 -16.02 -1.15
CA ASP A 107 -10.33 -16.21 0.31
C ASP A 107 -9.42 -15.23 1.07
N HIS A 108 -8.21 -15.00 0.56
CA HIS A 108 -7.32 -13.97 1.10
C HIS A 108 -7.97 -12.59 1.03
N THR A 109 -8.47 -12.18 -0.12
CA THR A 109 -9.11 -10.88 -0.30
C THR A 109 -10.29 -10.67 0.64
N LYS A 110 -11.19 -11.68 0.79
CA LYS A 110 -12.30 -11.62 1.75
C LYS A 110 -11.80 -11.39 3.18
N GLN A 111 -10.75 -12.12 3.58
CA GLN A 111 -10.14 -11.98 4.90
C GLN A 111 -9.50 -10.60 5.09
N VAL A 112 -8.76 -10.09 4.11
CA VAL A 112 -8.12 -8.75 4.16
C VAL A 112 -9.19 -7.67 4.32
N VAL A 113 -10.25 -7.68 3.51
CA VAL A 113 -11.34 -6.70 3.63
C VAL A 113 -12.00 -6.79 5.02
N LYS A 114 -12.24 -7.99 5.54
CA LYS A 114 -12.86 -8.19 6.87
C LYS A 114 -12.03 -7.59 8.00
N GLN A 115 -10.72 -7.78 7.98
CA GLN A 115 -9.84 -7.30 9.05
C GLN A 115 -9.33 -5.86 8.84
N THR A 116 -9.57 -5.28 7.65
CA THR A 116 -9.23 -3.87 7.37
C THR A 116 -10.10 -2.92 8.19
N VAL A 117 -9.49 -1.84 8.66
CA VAL A 117 -10.21 -0.74 9.35
C VAL A 117 -11.42 -0.27 8.53
N ARG A 118 -12.50 0.13 9.23
CA ARG A 118 -13.73 0.56 8.57
C ARG A 118 -13.63 2.01 8.07
N ARG A 119 -12.72 2.25 7.14
CA ARG A 119 -12.60 3.48 6.36
C ARG A 119 -12.88 3.16 4.90
N PRO A 120 -13.84 3.85 4.24
CA PRO A 120 -14.31 3.47 2.90
C PRO A 120 -13.18 3.26 1.89
N LEU A 121 -12.26 4.24 1.75
CA LEU A 121 -11.21 4.17 0.73
C LEU A 121 -10.19 3.04 1.00
N VAL A 122 -9.89 2.77 2.27
CA VAL A 122 -8.99 1.65 2.65
C VAL A 122 -9.65 0.31 2.36
N ARG A 123 -10.96 0.18 2.62
CA ARG A 123 -11.71 -1.05 2.29
C ARG A 123 -11.88 -1.27 0.80
N TRP A 124 -12.06 -0.20 0.01
CA TRP A 124 -12.00 -0.30 -1.45
C TRP A 124 -10.63 -0.73 -1.93
N ALA A 125 -9.55 -0.17 -1.36
CA ALA A 125 -8.20 -0.59 -1.68
C ALA A 125 -7.96 -2.06 -1.29
N ALA A 126 -8.39 -2.49 -0.10
CA ALA A 126 -8.32 -3.87 0.36
C ALA A 126 -9.08 -4.84 -0.56
N LEU A 127 -10.24 -4.44 -1.09
CA LEU A 127 -11.02 -5.25 -2.04
C LEU A 127 -10.28 -5.47 -3.36
N LEU A 128 -9.46 -4.51 -3.78
CA LEU A 128 -8.87 -4.45 -5.11
C LEU A 128 -7.35 -4.62 -5.13
N HIS A 129 -6.68 -4.79 -3.98
CA HIS A 129 -5.22 -4.78 -3.88
C HIS A 129 -4.57 -5.87 -4.75
N ASP A 130 -5.20 -7.01 -4.86
CA ASP A 130 -4.67 -8.21 -5.48
C ASP A 130 -5.24 -8.55 -6.88
N ILE A 131 -6.12 -7.71 -7.46
CA ILE A 131 -6.69 -7.98 -8.80
C ILE A 131 -5.62 -8.11 -9.89
N GLY A 132 -4.46 -7.49 -9.69
CA GLY A 132 -3.32 -7.60 -10.60
C GLY A 132 -2.64 -8.97 -10.62
N LYS A 133 -2.90 -9.84 -9.64
CA LYS A 133 -2.33 -11.21 -9.60
C LYS A 133 -2.78 -12.06 -10.78
N VAL A 134 -4.01 -11.88 -11.28
CA VAL A 134 -4.53 -12.64 -12.42
C VAL A 134 -3.66 -12.51 -13.66
N PRO A 135 -3.39 -11.31 -14.20
CA PRO A 135 -2.59 -11.16 -15.42
C PRO A 135 -1.08 -11.29 -15.20
N THR A 136 -0.59 -11.24 -13.94
CA THR A 136 0.85 -11.30 -13.65
C THR A 136 1.31 -12.67 -13.17
N ARG A 137 0.40 -13.65 -13.09
CA ARG A 137 0.74 -15.01 -12.69
C ARG A 137 1.74 -15.63 -13.65
N THR A 138 2.87 -16.08 -13.09
CA THR A 138 3.90 -16.86 -13.82
C THR A 138 4.22 -18.13 -13.06
N PHE A 139 4.56 -19.17 -13.79
CA PHE A 139 4.95 -20.47 -13.24
C PHE A 139 6.44 -20.68 -13.44
N THR A 140 7.16 -20.98 -12.38
CA THR A 140 8.58 -21.35 -12.42
C THR A 140 8.79 -22.67 -11.70
N PRO A 141 9.96 -23.32 -11.82
CA PRO A 141 10.26 -24.52 -11.03
C PRO A 141 10.16 -24.31 -9.51
N GLU A 142 10.37 -23.08 -9.04
CA GLU A 142 10.34 -22.69 -7.63
C GLU A 142 8.92 -22.42 -7.13
N GLY A 143 7.95 -22.23 -8.05
CA GLY A 143 6.55 -21.99 -7.69
C GLY A 143 5.81 -20.98 -8.57
N VAL A 144 4.74 -20.42 -8.03
CA VAL A 144 3.92 -19.39 -8.70
C VAL A 144 4.32 -18.01 -8.19
N HIS A 145 4.54 -17.09 -9.12
CA HIS A 145 4.96 -15.72 -8.84
C HIS A 145 4.00 -14.70 -9.48
N PHE A 146 3.89 -13.52 -8.86
CA PHE A 146 3.00 -12.43 -9.27
C PHE A 146 3.74 -11.09 -9.35
N HIS A 147 4.93 -11.08 -9.96
CA HIS A 147 5.77 -9.89 -10.03
C HIS A 147 5.04 -8.70 -10.67
N GLY A 148 5.10 -7.54 -10.01
CA GLY A 148 4.49 -6.30 -10.49
C GLY A 148 2.96 -6.26 -10.39
N HIS A 149 2.32 -7.18 -9.62
CA HIS A 149 0.86 -7.20 -9.52
C HIS A 149 0.29 -5.91 -8.92
N ALA A 150 1.00 -5.24 -8.03
CA ALA A 150 0.55 -3.99 -7.43
C ALA A 150 0.38 -2.86 -8.45
N GLU A 151 1.38 -2.68 -9.33
CA GLU A 151 1.33 -1.70 -10.42
C GLU A 151 0.27 -2.07 -11.47
N VAL A 152 0.17 -3.36 -11.80
CA VAL A 152 -0.85 -3.86 -12.72
C VAL A 152 -2.23 -3.69 -12.13
N GLY A 153 -2.43 -4.04 -10.84
CA GLY A 153 -3.68 -3.85 -10.11
C GLY A 153 -4.13 -2.39 -10.08
N ALA A 154 -3.20 -1.46 -9.83
CA ALA A 154 -3.47 -0.04 -9.88
C ALA A 154 -3.94 0.44 -11.28
N ARG A 155 -3.38 -0.11 -12.36
CA ARG A 155 -3.86 0.15 -13.74
C ARG A 155 -5.20 -0.53 -14.01
N MET A 156 -5.46 -1.70 -13.44
CA MET A 156 -6.75 -2.38 -13.58
C MET A 156 -7.86 -1.61 -12.86
N PHE A 157 -7.58 -0.97 -11.72
CA PHE A 157 -8.52 -0.08 -11.06
C PHE A 157 -9.02 1.05 -11.97
N ASP A 158 -8.20 1.51 -12.93
CA ASP A 158 -8.61 2.51 -13.93
C ASP A 158 -9.75 1.99 -14.82
N LYS A 159 -9.99 0.67 -14.90
CA LYS A 159 -11.15 0.05 -15.57
C LYS A 159 -12.33 -0.21 -14.63
N VAL A 160 -12.08 -0.33 -13.33
CA VAL A 160 -13.09 -0.58 -12.30
C VAL A 160 -13.85 0.70 -11.94
N TYR A 161 -13.13 1.79 -11.64
CA TYR A 161 -13.73 3.00 -11.08
C TYR A 161 -14.82 3.63 -11.97
N PRO A 162 -14.83 3.53 -13.33
CA PRO A 162 -15.88 4.11 -14.13
C PRO A 162 -17.26 3.46 -13.95
N ARG A 163 -17.33 2.27 -13.34
CA ARG A 163 -18.59 1.59 -13.01
C ARG A 163 -19.23 2.15 -11.73
N PHE A 164 -18.48 2.98 -11.01
CA PHE A 164 -18.89 3.62 -9.77
C PHE A 164 -18.59 5.11 -9.84
N THR A 165 -19.26 5.91 -9.00
CA THR A 165 -19.01 7.35 -8.93
C THR A 165 -18.03 7.65 -7.81
N PHE A 166 -16.77 7.93 -8.16
CA PHE A 166 -15.72 8.35 -7.22
C PHE A 166 -15.31 9.79 -7.51
N ALA A 167 -15.05 10.58 -6.47
CA ALA A 167 -14.35 11.85 -6.60
C ALA A 167 -12.91 11.63 -7.08
N ARG A 168 -12.27 12.68 -7.59
CA ARG A 168 -10.92 12.58 -8.16
C ARG A 168 -9.89 12.15 -7.11
N ASP A 169 -9.94 12.75 -5.93
CA ASP A 169 -9.07 12.47 -4.79
C ASP A 169 -9.29 11.06 -4.23
N GLU A 170 -10.53 10.58 -4.15
CA GLU A 170 -10.85 9.20 -3.78
C GLU A 170 -10.20 8.19 -4.73
N ARG A 171 -10.31 8.42 -6.04
CA ARG A 171 -9.68 7.56 -7.06
C ARG A 171 -8.16 7.55 -6.92
N GLN A 172 -7.56 8.72 -6.70
CA GLN A 172 -6.12 8.84 -6.50
C GLN A 172 -5.68 8.08 -5.25
N THR A 173 -6.43 8.19 -4.15
CA THR A 173 -6.14 7.49 -2.90
C THR A 173 -6.24 5.97 -3.06
N ILE A 174 -7.33 5.45 -3.60
CA ILE A 174 -7.49 3.99 -3.80
C ILE A 174 -6.39 3.45 -4.71
N ARG A 175 -6.15 4.12 -5.85
CA ARG A 175 -5.11 3.74 -6.79
C ARG A 175 -3.72 3.75 -6.17
N PHE A 176 -3.43 4.75 -5.34
CA PHE A 176 -2.18 4.86 -4.60
C PHE A 176 -2.02 3.69 -3.62
N LEU A 177 -3.03 3.41 -2.81
CA LEU A 177 -2.99 2.31 -1.83
C LEU A 177 -2.80 0.95 -2.51
N VAL A 178 -3.53 0.68 -3.60
CA VAL A 178 -3.36 -0.55 -4.39
C VAL A 178 -1.94 -0.67 -4.94
N LYS A 179 -1.38 0.43 -5.49
CA LYS A 179 -0.02 0.42 -6.04
C LYS A 179 1.05 0.16 -4.97
N HIS A 180 0.85 0.67 -3.77
CA HIS A 180 1.90 0.71 -2.74
C HIS A 180 1.67 -0.28 -1.59
N HIS A 181 0.67 -1.19 -1.66
CA HIS A 181 0.31 -2.07 -0.54
C HIS A 181 1.46 -2.96 -0.04
N LEU A 182 2.43 -3.29 -0.90
CA LEU A 182 3.60 -4.10 -0.54
C LEU A 182 4.79 -3.29 0.02
N ARG A 183 4.74 -1.94 -0.01
CA ARG A 183 5.90 -1.11 0.33
C ARG A 183 6.34 -1.23 1.78
N THR A 184 5.42 -1.45 2.70
CA THR A 184 5.75 -1.64 4.12
C THR A 184 6.45 -2.96 4.39
N ASN A 185 6.22 -3.99 3.55
CA ASN A 185 6.85 -5.30 3.67
C ASN A 185 8.35 -5.28 3.32
N GLN A 186 8.82 -4.18 2.69
CA GLN A 186 10.23 -3.97 2.36
C GLN A 186 11.02 -3.39 3.54
N TYR A 187 10.34 -2.92 4.59
CA TYR A 187 11.01 -2.35 5.76
C TYR A 187 11.82 -3.39 6.51
N SER A 188 13.05 -3.02 6.87
CA SER A 188 13.88 -3.73 7.81
C SER A 188 14.57 -2.74 8.77
N GLU A 189 15.06 -3.22 9.90
CA GLU A 189 15.80 -2.41 10.87
C GLU A 189 17.09 -1.80 10.28
N GLN A 190 17.58 -2.37 9.16
CA GLN A 190 18.75 -1.88 8.45
C GLN A 190 18.50 -0.61 7.63
N TRP A 191 17.23 -0.20 7.46
CA TRP A 191 16.96 1.06 6.78
C TRP A 191 17.61 2.21 7.52
N THR A 192 18.26 3.11 6.78
CA THR A 192 18.78 4.36 7.35
C THR A 192 17.63 5.31 7.68
N ASP A 193 17.88 6.31 8.54
CA ASP A 193 16.90 7.34 8.84
C ASP A 193 16.50 8.15 7.59
N SER A 194 17.45 8.35 6.67
CA SER A 194 17.17 8.98 5.38
C SER A 194 16.21 8.14 4.53
N ALA A 195 16.35 6.82 4.51
CA ALA A 195 15.42 5.92 3.81
C ALA A 195 14.02 5.97 4.42
N VAL A 196 13.90 6.00 5.76
CA VAL A 196 12.62 6.12 6.46
C VAL A 196 11.95 7.47 6.18
N ARG A 197 12.73 8.58 6.21
CA ARG A 197 12.23 9.92 5.86
C ARG A 197 11.74 9.98 4.42
N ARG A 198 12.49 9.36 3.48
CA ARG A 198 12.09 9.27 2.07
C ARG A 198 10.79 8.48 1.93
N PHE A 199 10.69 7.30 2.56
CA PHE A 199 9.47 6.51 2.56
C PHE A 199 8.27 7.30 3.09
N HIS A 200 8.43 8.00 4.23
CA HIS A 200 7.37 8.84 4.78
C HIS A 200 6.90 9.95 3.81
N ARG A 201 7.85 10.62 3.14
CA ARG A 201 7.52 11.64 2.14
C ARG A 201 6.81 11.07 0.91
N GLU A 202 7.29 9.93 0.40
CA GLU A 202 6.67 9.25 -0.75
C GLU A 202 5.24 8.81 -0.44
N MET A 203 4.99 8.32 0.76
CA MET A 203 3.64 7.91 1.19
C MET A 203 2.75 9.11 1.53
N GLY A 204 3.33 10.20 1.99
CA GLY A 204 2.65 11.47 2.23
C GLY A 204 1.38 11.31 3.08
N PRO A 205 0.24 11.91 2.68
CA PRO A 205 -1.00 11.85 3.44
C PRO A 205 -1.63 10.45 3.50
N HIS A 206 -1.17 9.52 2.67
CA HIS A 206 -1.70 8.15 2.60
C HIS A 206 -0.99 7.18 3.56
N MET A 207 0.02 7.66 4.31
CA MET A 207 0.85 6.81 5.18
C MET A 207 0.03 5.97 6.17
N ILE A 208 -0.92 6.58 6.88
CA ILE A 208 -1.74 5.89 7.88
C ILE A 208 -2.63 4.84 7.22
N ASP A 209 -3.27 5.19 6.09
CA ASP A 209 -4.13 4.27 5.35
C ASP A 209 -3.34 3.09 4.79
N LEU A 210 -2.12 3.33 4.33
CA LEU A 210 -1.22 2.28 3.85
C LEU A 210 -0.80 1.33 4.97
N LEU A 211 -0.39 1.84 6.13
CA LEU A 211 -0.05 1.01 7.28
C LEU A 211 -1.21 0.13 7.73
N ASP A 212 -2.43 0.67 7.73
CA ASP A 212 -3.62 -0.09 8.12
C ASP A 212 -3.98 -1.15 7.07
N LEU A 213 -3.86 -0.85 5.78
CA LEU A 213 -4.01 -1.84 4.71
C LEU A 213 -2.95 -2.95 4.83
N SER A 214 -1.70 -2.59 5.05
CA SER A 214 -0.59 -3.56 5.18
C SER A 214 -0.75 -4.47 6.39
N ARG A 215 -1.24 -3.94 7.53
CA ARG A 215 -1.57 -4.79 8.70
C ARG A 215 -2.70 -5.77 8.38
N ALA A 216 -3.70 -5.31 7.62
CA ALA A 216 -4.83 -6.13 7.21
C ALA A 216 -4.44 -7.21 6.20
N ASP A 217 -3.44 -6.95 5.36
CA ASP A 217 -2.92 -7.89 4.35
C ASP A 217 -2.19 -9.10 4.97
N ILE A 218 -1.74 -8.98 6.23
CA ILE A 218 -1.10 -10.09 6.94
C ILE A 218 -2.15 -11.12 7.36
N THR A 219 -2.34 -12.15 6.54
CA THR A 219 -3.30 -13.25 6.77
C THR A 219 -2.64 -14.58 7.11
N SER A 220 -1.33 -14.57 7.43
CA SER A 220 -0.60 -15.79 7.80
C SER A 220 -1.27 -16.54 8.94
N LYS A 221 -1.48 -17.85 8.77
CA LYS A 221 -1.99 -18.76 9.81
C LYS A 221 -0.91 -19.16 10.81
N ARG A 222 0.37 -18.82 10.57
CA ARG A 222 1.50 -19.08 11.49
C ARG A 222 1.58 -17.94 12.50
N PRO A 223 1.25 -18.16 13.80
CA PRO A 223 1.17 -17.06 14.78
C PRO A 223 2.48 -16.29 14.94
N GLY A 224 3.61 -16.96 14.99
CA GLY A 224 4.93 -16.32 15.11
C GLY A 224 5.27 -15.43 13.92
N ARG A 225 5.02 -15.89 12.68
CA ARG A 225 5.24 -15.09 11.46
C ARG A 225 4.29 -13.88 11.43
N ARG A 226 3.01 -14.08 11.76
CA ARG A 226 2.04 -12.98 11.80
C ARG A 226 2.46 -11.90 12.80
N LYS A 227 2.87 -12.32 14.01
CA LYS A 227 3.35 -11.41 15.05
C LYS A 227 4.55 -10.59 14.56
N LEU A 228 5.56 -11.26 14.01
CA LEU A 228 6.78 -10.63 13.49
C LEU A 228 6.47 -9.55 12.44
N LEU A 229 5.64 -9.86 11.44
CA LEU A 229 5.27 -8.91 10.39
C LEU A 229 4.50 -7.70 10.94
N LEU A 230 3.60 -7.91 11.90
CA LEU A 230 2.89 -6.81 12.55
C LEU A 230 3.82 -5.93 13.38
N GLU A 231 4.81 -6.53 14.07
CA GLU A 231 5.83 -5.82 14.83
C GLU A 231 6.73 -4.98 13.90
N GLN A 232 7.11 -5.49 12.73
CA GLN A 232 7.87 -4.75 11.72
C GLN A 232 7.11 -3.50 11.23
N ILE A 233 5.81 -3.62 10.94
CA ILE A 233 4.99 -2.47 10.53
C ILE A 233 4.87 -1.46 11.68
N SER A 234 4.73 -1.93 12.92
CA SER A 234 4.66 -1.04 14.08
C SER A 234 5.99 -0.32 14.30
N ALA A 235 7.12 -1.03 14.21
CA ALA A 235 8.45 -0.43 14.31
C ALA A 235 8.71 0.63 13.23
N LEU A 236 8.24 0.40 12.00
CA LEU A 236 8.29 1.43 10.94
C LEU A 236 7.47 2.66 11.31
N ALA A 237 6.24 2.48 11.79
CA ALA A 237 5.36 3.57 12.18
C ALA A 237 5.97 4.41 13.32
N ASP A 238 6.46 3.76 14.37
CA ASP A 238 7.10 4.41 15.53
C ASP A 238 8.36 5.18 15.11
N ARG A 239 9.16 4.58 14.22
CA ARG A 239 10.38 5.23 13.71
C ARG A 239 10.07 6.45 12.85
N VAL A 240 9.03 6.40 12.01
CA VAL A 240 8.55 7.57 11.24
C VAL A 240 8.11 8.67 12.19
N GLU A 241 7.28 8.35 13.20
CA GLU A 241 6.81 9.33 14.18
C GLU A 241 7.97 9.99 14.93
N HIS A 242 8.94 9.19 15.37
CA HIS A 242 10.14 9.67 16.06
C HIS A 242 10.93 10.66 15.16
N LEU A 243 11.21 10.29 13.92
CA LEU A 243 11.98 11.13 13.00
C LEU A 243 11.24 12.42 12.62
N VAL A 244 9.93 12.36 12.42
CA VAL A 244 9.10 13.56 12.18
C VAL A 244 9.15 14.50 13.38
N ALA A 245 9.06 13.97 14.60
CA ALA A 245 9.17 14.76 15.81
C ALA A 245 10.57 15.38 16.01
N GLU A 246 11.64 14.67 15.65
CA GLU A 246 12.99 15.21 15.66
C GLU A 246 13.17 16.31 14.61
N ASP A 247 12.70 16.10 13.40
CA ASP A 247 12.83 17.07 12.32
C ASP A 247 12.01 18.34 12.59
N ALA A 248 10.90 18.24 13.28
CA ALA A 248 10.13 19.39 13.76
C ALA A 248 10.88 20.24 14.79
N LYS A 249 11.77 19.63 15.58
CA LYS A 249 12.59 20.34 16.58
C LYS A 249 13.82 21.00 15.97
N GLN A 250 14.35 20.46 14.90
CA GLN A 250 15.56 20.92 14.23
C GLN A 250 15.30 21.11 12.75
N PRO A 251 15.21 22.36 12.28
CA PRO A 251 15.00 22.61 10.85
C PRO A 251 16.13 21.97 10.00
N PRO A 252 15.83 21.54 8.77
CA PRO A 252 16.80 20.87 7.91
C PRO A 252 17.97 21.77 7.48
N LEU A 253 17.72 23.07 7.41
CA LEU A 253 18.73 24.09 7.10
C LEU A 253 19.21 24.80 8.38
N PRO A 254 20.50 25.16 8.48
CA PRO A 254 21.02 25.92 9.62
C PRO A 254 20.34 27.27 9.74
N GLY A 255 20.20 27.73 11.00
CA GLY A 255 19.74 29.09 11.26
C GLY A 255 20.73 30.11 10.71
N GLY A 256 20.32 30.92 9.74
CA GLY A 256 21.23 31.91 9.13
C GLY A 256 21.69 31.58 7.71
N VAL A 257 21.41 30.41 7.17
CA VAL A 257 21.79 30.02 5.80
C VAL A 257 21.40 31.06 4.74
N GLY A 258 20.29 31.79 4.95
CA GLY A 258 19.89 32.89 4.07
C GLY A 258 20.90 34.03 4.05
N ASN A 259 21.57 34.35 5.16
CA ASN A 259 22.62 35.34 5.25
C ASN A 259 23.87 34.82 4.50
N ALA A 260 24.25 33.57 4.74
CA ALA A 260 25.37 32.97 4.04
C ALA A 260 25.19 32.95 2.50
N ILE A 261 23.97 32.72 2.01
CA ILE A 261 23.61 32.79 0.61
C ILE A 261 23.77 34.24 0.09
N MET A 262 23.22 35.22 0.83
CA MET A 262 23.33 36.64 0.46
C MET A 262 24.77 37.08 0.41
N ASP A 263 25.59 36.73 1.38
CA ASP A 263 27.00 37.10 1.47
C ASP A 263 27.82 36.43 0.33
N ALA A 264 27.62 35.14 0.10
CA ALA A 264 28.35 34.37 -0.90
C ALA A 264 28.07 34.86 -2.33
N PHE A 265 26.84 35.20 -2.64
CA PHE A 265 26.41 35.61 -3.99
C PHE A 265 26.19 37.12 -4.15
N GLU A 266 26.52 37.92 -3.11
CA GLU A 266 26.35 39.38 -3.09
C GLU A 266 24.91 39.82 -3.41
N LEU A 267 23.93 39.09 -2.83
CA LEU A 267 22.51 39.31 -3.07
C LEU A 267 21.91 40.20 -1.98
N ALA A 268 21.06 41.13 -2.36
CA ALA A 268 20.20 41.83 -1.41
C ALA A 268 19.04 40.91 -0.90
N PRO A 269 18.50 41.19 0.30
CA PRO A 269 17.31 40.52 0.77
C PRO A 269 16.19 40.59 -0.29
N SER A 270 15.72 39.44 -0.75
CA SER A 270 14.73 39.35 -1.82
C SER A 270 13.96 38.04 -1.78
N ARG A 271 12.91 37.94 -2.58
CA ARG A 271 12.15 36.71 -2.78
C ARG A 271 13.05 35.54 -3.25
N LEU A 272 14.08 35.83 -4.01
CA LEU A 272 15.03 34.84 -4.50
C LEU A 272 15.67 34.03 -3.36
N ILE A 273 16.00 34.68 -2.23
CA ILE A 273 16.58 33.97 -1.08
C ILE A 273 15.59 32.93 -0.52
N GLY A 274 14.30 33.27 -0.48
CA GLY A 274 13.24 32.32 -0.08
C GLY A 274 13.07 31.18 -1.08
N ASP A 275 13.21 31.47 -2.38
CA ASP A 275 13.14 30.45 -3.44
C ASP A 275 14.33 29.50 -3.37
N LEU A 276 15.54 30.02 -3.14
CA LEU A 276 16.76 29.22 -2.95
C LEU A 276 16.68 28.34 -1.71
N LYS A 277 16.17 28.85 -0.59
CA LYS A 277 15.96 28.03 0.61
C LYS A 277 14.98 26.88 0.34
N ARG A 278 13.87 27.14 -0.34
CA ARG A 278 12.91 26.08 -0.73
C ARG A 278 13.54 25.05 -1.68
N ALA A 279 14.40 25.47 -2.59
CA ALA A 279 15.13 24.57 -3.47
C ALA A 279 16.09 23.66 -2.68
N LEU A 280 16.80 24.21 -1.67
CA LEU A 280 17.64 23.44 -0.76
C LEU A 280 16.82 22.45 0.08
N GLU A 281 15.72 22.90 0.67
CA GLU A 281 14.80 22.03 1.43
C GLU A 281 14.27 20.90 0.54
N SER A 282 13.86 21.21 -0.69
CA SER A 282 13.44 20.20 -1.65
C SER A 282 14.56 19.22 -2.02
N ALA A 283 15.80 19.70 -2.17
CA ALA A 283 16.96 18.83 -2.45
C ALA A 283 17.31 17.93 -1.25
N ILE A 284 17.15 18.43 -0.02
CA ILE A 284 17.27 17.62 1.20
C ILE A 284 16.15 16.59 1.24
N ASP A 285 14.95 17.03 0.93
CA ASP A 285 13.77 16.19 0.95
C ASP A 285 13.81 15.04 -0.05
N ASN A 286 14.37 15.23 -1.21
CA ASN A 286 14.52 14.16 -2.20
C ASN A 286 15.81 13.33 -2.04
N GLY A 287 16.61 13.62 -0.98
CA GLY A 287 17.84 12.89 -0.67
C GLY A 287 19.06 13.28 -1.51
N THR A 288 18.96 14.30 -2.38
CA THR A 288 20.08 14.81 -3.18
C THR A 288 21.09 15.60 -2.34
N LEU A 289 20.64 16.15 -1.20
CA LEU A 289 21.41 16.98 -0.30
C LEU A 289 21.24 16.52 1.13
N GLU A 290 22.29 16.53 1.94
CA GLU A 290 22.22 16.20 3.36
C GLU A 290 21.66 17.36 4.18
N ALA A 291 20.82 17.05 5.18
CA ALA A 291 20.34 18.03 6.15
C ALA A 291 21.40 18.36 7.23
N ARG A 292 21.27 19.52 7.85
CA ARG A 292 22.07 19.92 9.03
C ARG A 292 23.58 19.95 8.79
N ARG A 293 23.97 20.34 7.57
CA ARG A 293 25.36 20.61 7.20
C ARG A 293 25.67 22.10 7.43
N GLU A 294 26.92 22.45 7.22
CA GLU A 294 27.43 23.81 7.32
C GLU A 294 26.91 24.70 6.18
N ASP A 295 26.85 26.00 6.40
CA ASP A 295 26.37 26.96 5.39
C ASP A 295 27.10 26.85 4.06
N ALA A 296 28.45 26.65 4.11
CA ALA A 296 29.28 26.50 2.91
C ALA A 296 28.85 25.31 2.03
N TYR A 297 28.37 24.23 2.62
CA TYR A 297 27.85 23.06 1.90
C TYR A 297 26.63 23.42 1.05
N TYR A 298 25.70 24.17 1.59
CA TYR A 298 24.50 24.61 0.85
C TYR A 298 24.80 25.68 -0.21
N VAL A 299 25.73 26.59 0.10
CA VAL A 299 26.21 27.59 -0.84
C VAL A 299 26.88 26.92 -2.05
N ALA A 300 27.71 25.93 -1.82
CA ALA A 300 28.36 25.14 -2.88
C ALA A 300 27.34 24.37 -3.74
N TYR A 301 26.28 23.83 -3.16
CA TYR A 301 25.18 23.18 -3.91
C TYR A 301 24.49 24.18 -4.84
N ILE A 302 24.17 25.39 -4.35
CA ILE A 302 23.59 26.48 -5.16
C ILE A 302 24.52 26.85 -6.34
N ALA A 303 25.81 26.99 -6.07
CA ALA A 303 26.80 27.30 -7.07
C ALA A 303 26.96 26.19 -8.13
N ARG A 304 27.01 24.93 -7.71
CA ARG A 304 27.15 23.76 -8.60
C ARG A 304 25.94 23.60 -9.53
N ASN A 305 24.74 23.86 -9.05
CA ASN A 305 23.49 23.69 -9.80
C ASN A 305 23.03 24.97 -10.52
N ASP A 306 23.89 26.02 -10.58
CA ASP A 306 23.63 27.29 -11.27
C ASP A 306 22.28 27.94 -10.86
N LEU A 307 21.92 27.84 -9.58
CA LEU A 307 20.62 28.35 -9.09
C LEU A 307 20.61 29.88 -8.96
N VAL A 308 21.78 30.53 -8.99
CA VAL A 308 21.93 32.01 -9.04
C VAL A 308 22.51 32.40 -10.39
N PRO A 309 21.77 33.17 -11.20
CA PRO A 309 22.25 33.57 -12.54
C PRO A 309 23.43 34.56 -12.45
N ASN A 310 24.25 34.59 -13.50
CA ASN A 310 25.35 35.54 -13.69
C ASN A 310 26.49 35.54 -12.66
N VAL A 311 26.72 34.40 -11.98
CA VAL A 311 27.89 34.22 -11.12
C VAL A 311 29.12 33.97 -11.99
N ALA A 312 30.19 34.73 -11.75
CA ALA A 312 31.44 34.58 -12.49
C ALA A 312 32.04 33.16 -12.31
N PRO A 313 32.60 32.53 -13.35
CA PRO A 313 33.07 31.15 -13.30
C PRO A 313 34.10 30.89 -12.19
N ASP A 314 35.06 31.77 -12.02
CA ASP A 314 36.08 31.69 -10.97
C ASP A 314 35.50 31.76 -9.56
N LYS A 315 34.51 32.62 -9.33
CA LYS A 315 33.80 32.71 -8.07
C LYS A 315 32.98 31.44 -7.80
N ARG A 316 32.34 30.91 -8.84
CA ARG A 316 31.56 29.65 -8.74
C ARG A 316 32.46 28.49 -8.33
N GLU A 317 33.62 28.33 -8.95
CA GLU A 317 34.59 27.29 -8.60
C GLU A 317 35.08 27.44 -7.14
N GLN A 318 35.34 28.65 -6.68
CA GLN A 318 35.71 28.91 -5.29
C GLN A 318 34.63 28.51 -4.31
N LEU A 319 33.37 28.84 -4.58
CA LEU A 319 32.25 28.48 -3.72
C LEU A 319 32.03 26.96 -3.67
N ILE A 320 32.18 26.28 -4.80
CA ILE A 320 32.08 24.81 -4.85
C ILE A 320 33.20 24.16 -4.04
N ALA A 321 34.43 24.66 -4.17
CA ALA A 321 35.59 24.14 -3.42
C ALA A 321 35.45 24.36 -1.90
N ALA A 322 34.86 25.48 -1.48
CA ALA A 322 34.65 25.79 -0.07
C ALA A 322 33.63 24.88 0.61
N GLY A 323 32.66 24.34 -0.11
CA GLY A 323 31.62 23.46 0.42
C GLY A 323 32.02 22.02 0.70
N GLY A 324 33.28 21.65 0.39
CA GLY A 324 33.76 20.29 0.56
C GLY A 324 33.10 19.27 -0.36
N ASN A 325 33.22 18.00 -0.03
CA ASN A 325 32.62 16.93 -0.81
C ASN A 325 31.10 16.95 -0.65
N ILE A 326 30.41 17.64 -1.55
CA ILE A 326 28.98 17.43 -1.76
C ILE A 326 28.93 16.09 -2.48
N GLY A 327 28.70 15.00 -1.72
CA GLY A 327 28.66 13.67 -2.25
C GLY A 327 27.86 13.65 -3.54
N GLU A 328 28.38 12.98 -4.56
CA GLU A 328 27.52 12.44 -5.59
C GLU A 328 26.40 11.74 -4.85
N ALA A 329 25.15 12.11 -5.15
CA ALA A 329 23.99 11.44 -4.60
C ALA A 329 24.28 9.96 -4.67
N ALA A 330 24.24 9.26 -3.53
CA ALA A 330 24.38 7.81 -3.53
C ALA A 330 23.48 7.34 -4.65
N GLU A 331 24.09 6.71 -5.66
CA GLU A 331 23.37 6.25 -6.84
C GLU A 331 22.15 5.52 -6.38
N HIS A 332 21.06 5.72 -7.06
CA HIS A 332 19.68 5.30 -6.77
C HIS A 332 19.47 3.79 -6.57
N ASP A 333 20.41 3.07 -5.96
CA ASP A 333 20.45 1.61 -5.95
C ASP A 333 19.78 0.97 -4.71
N ASP A 334 19.41 1.75 -3.68
CA ASP A 334 19.01 1.15 -2.40
C ASP A 334 17.50 0.96 -2.20
N LEU A 335 16.66 1.38 -3.18
CA LEU A 335 15.23 1.05 -3.16
C LEU A 335 14.75 0.26 -4.39
N GLU A 336 15.59 0.10 -5.40
CA GLU A 336 15.45 -0.87 -6.47
C GLU A 336 16.39 -2.07 -6.24
N GLY A 337 16.39 -2.62 -5.05
CA GLY A 337 16.70 -4.01 -4.91
C GLY A 337 15.73 -4.78 -5.81
N PRO A 338 16.15 -5.90 -6.46
CA PRO A 338 15.25 -6.66 -7.32
C PRO A 338 13.95 -6.85 -6.56
N HIS A 339 12.83 -6.51 -7.19
CA HIS A 339 11.47 -6.53 -6.64
C HIS A 339 11.10 -7.93 -6.09
N LYS A 340 11.83 -8.38 -5.10
CA LYS A 340 11.47 -9.48 -4.21
C LYS A 340 10.72 -8.89 -3.03
N GLY A 341 9.61 -8.22 -3.34
CA GLY A 341 8.57 -8.04 -2.34
C GLY A 341 8.24 -9.44 -1.85
N VAL A 342 8.62 -9.73 -0.61
CA VAL A 342 8.18 -10.96 0.03
C VAL A 342 6.67 -10.82 0.14
N ASP A 343 5.94 -11.49 -0.75
CA ASP A 343 4.51 -11.69 -0.59
C ASP A 343 4.34 -12.31 0.81
N PRO A 344 3.63 -11.68 1.75
CA PRO A 344 3.44 -12.23 3.09
C PRO A 344 2.83 -13.63 3.05
N ASP A 345 2.28 -14.02 1.90
CA ASP A 345 1.67 -15.31 1.62
C ASP A 345 2.52 -16.22 0.72
N ASP A 346 3.69 -15.76 0.24
CA ASP A 346 4.63 -16.60 -0.52
C ASP A 346 5.15 -17.72 0.38
N PRO A 347 4.88 -19.00 0.05
CA PRO A 347 5.37 -20.14 0.81
C PRO A 347 6.89 -20.41 0.62
N SER A 348 7.54 -19.69 -0.30
CA SER A 348 8.97 -19.82 -0.50
C SER A 348 9.70 -19.46 0.78
N PRO A 349 10.71 -20.25 1.26
CA PRO A 349 11.53 -19.87 2.37
C PRO A 349 12.33 -18.63 1.95
N GLY A 350 11.81 -17.45 2.30
CA GLY A 350 12.52 -16.20 2.11
C GLY A 350 13.84 -16.33 2.84
N VAL A 351 14.93 -16.23 2.11
CA VAL A 351 16.25 -16.01 2.70
C VAL A 351 16.11 -14.75 3.53
N LEU A 352 16.09 -14.91 4.85
CA LEU A 352 16.21 -13.78 5.75
C LEU A 352 17.46 -13.02 5.31
N ALA A 353 17.37 -11.70 5.21
CA ALA A 353 18.44 -10.81 4.76
C ALA A 353 19.74 -10.90 5.58
N CYS A 354 19.83 -11.83 6.53
CA CYS A 354 20.98 -12.12 7.40
C CYS A 354 21.80 -13.34 6.97
N GLY A 355 21.48 -14.00 5.84
CA GLY A 355 22.31 -15.11 5.35
C GLY A 355 22.32 -16.37 6.25
N HIS A 356 21.36 -16.52 7.14
CA HIS A 356 21.25 -17.71 8.01
C HIS A 356 20.35 -18.75 7.33
N ASP A 357 20.90 -19.94 7.17
CA ASP A 357 20.19 -21.13 6.71
C ASP A 357 19.24 -21.62 7.84
N PRO A 358 17.91 -21.62 7.62
CA PRO A 358 16.96 -21.99 8.66
C PRO A 358 17.03 -23.46 9.08
N ASP A 359 17.72 -24.31 8.31
CA ASP A 359 17.88 -25.74 8.63
C ASP A 359 19.13 -26.05 9.49
N ASN A 360 19.96 -25.04 9.78
CA ASN A 360 21.25 -25.24 10.48
C ASN A 360 21.47 -24.37 11.73
N ASP A 361 20.40 -23.72 12.25
CA ASP A 361 20.51 -22.92 13.47
C ASP A 361 20.19 -23.77 14.71
N PRO A 362 21.18 -24.03 15.60
CA PRO A 362 21.01 -24.86 16.82
C PRO A 362 20.09 -24.19 17.87
N CYS A 363 19.59 -22.97 17.65
CA CYS A 363 18.70 -22.28 18.57
C CYS A 363 17.22 -22.63 18.40
N VAL A 364 16.81 -23.37 17.36
CA VAL A 364 15.39 -23.66 17.07
C VAL A 364 14.82 -24.84 17.85
N HIS A 365 15.65 -25.56 18.65
CA HIS A 365 15.22 -26.76 19.37
C HIS A 365 14.96 -26.58 20.88
N ARG A 366 14.65 -25.38 21.37
CA ARG A 366 14.44 -25.17 22.83
C ARG A 366 13.05 -24.79 23.28
N ASP A 367 12.06 -24.76 22.41
CA ASP A 367 10.66 -24.56 22.80
C ASP A 367 9.81 -25.78 22.42
N ALA A 368 10.11 -26.93 23.03
CA ALA A 368 9.16 -28.01 23.12
C ALA A 368 8.12 -27.62 24.18
N ASP A 369 6.87 -27.49 23.77
CA ASP A 369 5.75 -27.25 24.65
C ASP A 369 5.62 -28.45 25.62
N PRO A 370 5.69 -28.24 26.94
CA PRO A 370 5.58 -29.33 27.91
C PRO A 370 4.18 -29.97 28.02
N ASP A 371 3.18 -29.45 27.31
CA ASP A 371 1.77 -29.91 27.38
C ASP A 371 1.28 -30.61 26.09
N ASP A 372 2.17 -31.14 25.24
CA ASP A 372 1.76 -31.95 24.08
C ASP A 372 1.36 -33.38 24.53
N PRO A 373 0.05 -33.76 24.44
CA PRO A 373 -0.46 -35.04 24.93
C PRO A 373 -0.07 -36.26 24.09
N ASP A 374 0.62 -36.11 22.96
CA ASP A 374 0.95 -37.23 22.04
C ASP A 374 2.36 -37.82 22.25
N LEU A 375 3.06 -37.47 23.33
CA LEU A 375 4.40 -38.01 23.65
C LEU A 375 4.36 -39.29 24.51
N HIS A 376 3.20 -39.88 24.73
CA HIS A 376 3.07 -41.14 25.50
C HIS A 376 2.19 -42.14 24.77
N SER A 377 2.72 -42.73 23.68
CA SER A 377 2.26 -44.07 23.20
C SER A 377 3.31 -44.68 22.28
#